data_8ccbb7ebc75e9dbfcfecdd415580df05
#
_entry.id   8ccbb7ebc75e9dbfcfecdd415580df05
#
_cell.length_a   1.000
_cell.length_b   1.000
_cell.length_c   1.000
_cell.angle_alpha   90.00
_cell.angle_beta   90.00
_cell.angle_gamma   90.00
#
_symmetry.space_group_name_H-M   'P 1'
#
loop_
_entity.id
_entity.type
_entity.pdbx_description
1 polymer ?
#
loop_
_entity_poly.entity_id
_entity_poly.type
_entity_poly.pdbx_seq_one_letter_code
_entity_poly.pdbx_strand_id
1 'polypeptide(L)'
;MKQFEEAAQAAIVSIPEQFEPYLENTVFLIEERSADGLMGLYEGAGALAAGEGMPERITLYKESHEEACRTMGELVEEVRRTILHEVGHHFGMEEEDLPY
;
A
#
# COMPACT_ATOMS: atom_id res chain seq x y z
N MET A 1 4.43 16.36 -4.80
CA MET A 1 3.76 15.68 -3.67
C MET A 1 2.26 15.56 -3.85
N LYS A 2 1.62 16.65 -4.24
CA LYS A 2 0.17 16.64 -4.42
C LYS A 2 -0.33 15.60 -5.43
N GLN A 3 0.36 15.45 -6.55
CA GLN A 3 -0.03 14.46 -7.55
C GLN A 3 0.08 13.04 -7.02
N PHE A 4 1.11 12.76 -6.24
CA PHE A 4 1.27 11.44 -5.66
C PHE A 4 0.18 11.16 -4.63
N GLU A 5 -0.18 12.14 -3.80
CA GLU A 5 -1.27 11.97 -2.84
C GLU A 5 -2.59 11.68 -3.55
N GLU A 6 -2.86 12.38 -4.64
CA GLU A 6 -4.07 12.14 -5.43
C GLU A 6 -4.07 10.73 -6.03
N ALA A 7 -2.91 10.29 -6.55
CA ALA A 7 -2.80 8.96 -7.10
C ALA A 7 -2.99 7.90 -6.02
N ALA A 8 -2.41 8.12 -4.85
CA ALA A 8 -2.54 7.18 -3.75
C ALA A 8 -4.00 7.06 -3.31
N GLN A 9 -4.69 8.18 -3.21
CA GLN A 9 -6.09 8.18 -2.82
C GLN A 9 -6.96 7.46 -3.86
N ALA A 10 -6.71 7.73 -5.14
CA ALA A 10 -7.43 7.05 -6.22
C ALA A 10 -7.17 5.55 -6.19
N ALA A 11 -5.93 5.16 -5.91
CA ALA A 11 -5.57 3.75 -5.82
C ALA A 11 -6.29 3.06 -4.66
N ILE A 12 -6.32 3.70 -3.50
CA ILE A 12 -6.98 3.15 -2.31
C ILE A 12 -8.47 2.93 -2.55
N VAL A 13 -9.16 3.92 -3.14
CA VAL A 13 -10.59 3.78 -3.42
C VAL A 13 -10.89 2.73 -4.47
N SER A 14 -9.92 2.39 -5.31
CA SER A 14 -10.11 1.41 -6.39
C SER A 14 -9.80 -0.03 -5.96
N ILE A 15 -9.36 -0.24 -4.73
CA ILE A 15 -9.06 -1.59 -4.25
C ILE A 15 -10.34 -2.41 -4.18
N PRO A 16 -10.32 -3.66 -4.72
CA PRO A 16 -11.51 -4.51 -4.69
C PRO A 16 -12.04 -4.75 -3.29
N GLU A 17 -13.36 -4.80 -3.17
CA GLU A 17 -14.03 -4.98 -1.89
C GLU A 17 -13.57 -6.20 -1.10
N GLN A 18 -13.16 -7.24 -1.79
CA GLN A 18 -12.70 -8.47 -1.14
C GLN A 18 -11.49 -8.24 -0.22
N PHE A 19 -10.79 -7.13 -0.42
CA PHE A 19 -9.62 -6.79 0.40
C PHE A 19 -9.96 -5.86 1.57
N GLU A 20 -11.19 -5.35 1.65
CA GLU A 20 -11.58 -4.45 2.74
C GLU A 20 -11.32 -4.98 4.14
N PRO A 21 -11.62 -6.27 4.43
CA PRO A 21 -11.37 -6.79 5.77
C PRO A 21 -9.91 -6.71 6.21
N TYR A 22 -8.99 -6.75 5.24
CA TYR A 22 -7.55 -6.67 5.54
C TYR A 22 -7.07 -5.26 5.76
N LEU A 23 -7.86 -4.27 5.39
CA LEU A 23 -7.47 -2.87 5.43
C LEU A 23 -8.28 -2.02 6.41
N GLU A 24 -9.27 -2.61 7.08
CA GLU A 24 -10.16 -1.88 7.98
C GLU A 24 -9.46 -1.06 9.05
N ASN A 25 -8.36 -1.57 9.59
CA ASN A 25 -7.65 -0.90 10.65
C ASN A 25 -6.24 -0.53 10.18
N THR A 26 -6.14 -0.04 8.96
CA THR A 26 -4.86 0.27 8.34
C THR A 26 -4.75 1.76 8.06
N VAL A 27 -3.62 2.34 8.44
CA VAL A 27 -3.28 3.72 8.14
C VAL A 27 -2.31 3.74 6.97
N PHE A 28 -2.55 4.60 6.01
CA PHE A 28 -1.66 4.77 4.86
C PHE A 28 -0.80 6.00 5.05
N LEU A 29 0.51 5.83 4.97
CA LEU A 29 1.48 6.90 5.12
C LEU A 29 2.24 7.08 3.82
N ILE A 30 2.65 8.30 3.55
CA ILE A 30 3.47 8.63 2.38
C ILE A 30 4.80 9.19 2.86
N GLU A 31 5.87 8.56 2.40
CA GLU A 31 7.22 9.02 2.66
C GLU A 31 7.90 9.36 1.34
N GLU A 32 8.85 10.27 1.37
CA GLU A 32 9.53 10.72 0.18
C GLU A 32 10.32 9.60 -0.50
N ARG A 33 11.12 8.89 0.26
CA ARG A 33 11.95 7.80 -0.25
C ARG A 33 12.24 6.75 0.81
N SER A 34 12.58 5.56 0.33
CA SER A 34 13.05 4.47 1.18
C SER A 34 14.57 4.38 1.09
N ALA A 35 15.23 4.17 2.22
CA ALA A 35 16.68 3.96 2.23
C ALA A 35 17.07 2.73 1.41
N ASP A 36 16.18 1.74 1.36
CA ASP A 36 16.43 0.48 0.66
C ASP A 36 15.78 0.40 -0.72
N GLY A 37 15.24 1.50 -1.21
CA GLY A 37 14.60 1.53 -2.52
C GLY A 37 13.27 0.80 -2.61
N LEU A 38 12.60 0.60 -1.49
CA LEU A 38 11.32 -0.08 -1.47
C LEU A 38 10.22 0.78 -2.09
N MET A 39 9.21 0.12 -2.65
CA MET A 39 8.00 0.79 -3.13
C MET A 39 7.02 1.03 -1.99
N GLY A 40 6.93 0.08 -1.07
CA GLY A 40 6.06 0.17 0.08
C GLY A 40 6.51 -0.73 1.21
N LEU A 41 5.90 -0.54 2.37
CA LEU A 41 6.22 -1.34 3.55
C LEU A 41 4.98 -1.50 4.40
N TYR A 42 4.63 -2.73 4.72
CA TYR A 42 3.54 -3.05 5.63
C TYR A 42 4.11 -3.31 7.02
N GLU A 43 3.64 -2.55 7.99
CA GLU A 43 4.04 -2.74 9.37
C GLU A 43 2.80 -3.03 10.21
N GLY A 44 2.71 -4.26 10.71
CA GLY A 44 1.62 -4.64 11.59
C GLY A 44 1.99 -4.37 13.04
N ALA A 45 0.95 -4.18 13.85
CA ALA A 45 1.14 -4.00 15.28
C ALA A 45 1.53 -5.30 15.98
N GLY A 46 1.37 -6.43 15.30
CA GLY A 46 1.66 -7.73 15.87
C GLY A 46 0.52 -8.25 16.73
N ALA A 47 0.55 -9.53 17.04
CA ALA A 47 -0.54 -10.18 17.77
C ALA A 47 -0.75 -9.58 19.17
N LEU A 48 0.33 -9.18 19.83
CA LEU A 48 0.23 -8.61 21.18
C LEU A 48 -0.34 -7.19 21.15
N ALA A 49 0.10 -6.39 20.19
CA ALA A 49 -0.33 -5.01 20.10
C ALA A 49 -1.71 -4.87 19.46
N ALA A 50 -2.12 -5.82 18.62
CA ALA A 50 -3.43 -5.79 17.97
C ALA A 50 -4.56 -5.73 18.99
N GLY A 51 -4.39 -6.39 20.13
CA GLY A 51 -5.38 -6.36 21.21
C GLY A 51 -5.48 -5.03 21.91
N GLU A 52 -4.55 -4.11 21.63
CA GLU A 52 -4.55 -2.79 22.23
C GLU A 52 -5.10 -1.73 21.29
N GLY A 53 -5.63 -2.14 20.14
CA GLY A 53 -6.25 -1.23 19.19
C GLY A 53 -5.30 -0.41 18.35
N MET A 54 -4.03 -0.76 18.30
CA MET A 54 -3.07 -0.03 17.45
C MET A 54 -3.29 -0.37 15.98
N PRO A 55 -3.36 0.63 15.11
CA PRO A 55 -3.59 0.36 13.69
C PRO A 55 -2.35 -0.22 13.03
N GLU A 56 -2.59 -0.93 11.94
CA GLU A 56 -1.52 -1.37 11.06
C GLU A 56 -1.19 -0.24 10.10
N ARG A 57 0.00 -0.27 9.51
CA ARG A 57 0.46 0.80 8.65
C ARG A 57 1.00 0.26 7.33
N ILE A 58 0.65 0.95 6.25
CA ILE A 58 1.28 0.73 4.95
C ILE A 58 1.91 2.05 4.55
N THR A 59 3.22 2.05 4.38
CA THR A 59 3.95 3.23 3.94
C THR A 59 4.19 3.12 2.44
N LEU A 60 3.89 4.19 1.72
CA LEU A 60 4.11 4.26 0.28
C LEU A 60 5.24 5.23 0.01
N TYR A 61 6.22 4.80 -0.77
CA TYR A 61 7.40 5.61 -1.05
C TYR A 61 7.26 6.30 -2.40
N LYS A 62 7.13 7.62 -2.34
CA LYS A 62 6.85 8.46 -3.50
C LYS A 62 7.89 8.34 -4.59
N GLU A 63 9.16 8.51 -4.24
CA GLU A 63 10.24 8.52 -5.23
C GLU A 63 10.30 7.22 -6.04
N SER A 64 10.19 6.07 -5.37
CA SER A 64 10.24 4.79 -6.06
C SER A 64 9.13 4.63 -7.08
N HIS A 65 7.93 5.12 -6.74
CA HIS A 65 6.80 5.06 -7.67
C HIS A 65 6.97 6.02 -8.82
N GLU A 66 7.43 7.23 -8.54
CA GLU A 66 7.60 8.25 -9.59
C GLU A 66 8.67 7.87 -10.59
N GLU A 67 9.72 7.18 -10.14
CA GLU A 67 10.75 6.71 -11.04
C GLU A 67 10.24 5.62 -11.98
N ALA A 68 9.26 4.84 -11.54
CA ALA A 68 8.72 3.73 -12.31
C ALA A 68 7.59 4.13 -13.25
N CYS A 69 7.00 5.31 -13.06
CA CYS A 69 5.78 5.71 -13.77
C CYS A 69 5.97 7.02 -14.53
N ARG A 70 5.27 7.14 -15.67
CA ARG A 70 5.33 8.34 -16.51
C ARG A 70 4.04 9.11 -16.55
N THR A 71 2.92 8.45 -16.23
CA THR A 71 1.61 9.09 -16.29
C THR A 71 0.90 8.91 -14.96
N MET A 72 -0.13 9.73 -14.74
CA MET A 72 -0.96 9.63 -13.55
C MET A 72 -1.65 8.27 -13.48
N GLY A 73 -2.11 7.77 -14.63
CA GLY A 73 -2.75 6.45 -14.70
C GLY A 73 -1.82 5.34 -14.27
N GLU A 74 -0.57 5.38 -14.74
CA GLU A 74 0.44 4.41 -14.33
C GLU A 74 0.72 4.50 -12.84
N LEU A 75 0.77 5.72 -12.32
CA LEU A 75 1.04 5.94 -10.92
C LEU A 75 -0.05 5.33 -10.03
N VAL A 76 -1.33 5.55 -10.40
CA VAL A 76 -2.46 4.96 -9.67
C VAL A 76 -2.37 3.44 -9.68
N GLU A 77 -2.10 2.85 -10.85
CA GLU A 77 -1.98 1.39 -10.97
C GLU A 77 -0.83 0.83 -10.14
N GLU A 78 0.31 1.52 -10.17
CA GLU A 78 1.48 1.03 -9.46
C GLU A 78 1.31 1.14 -7.94
N VAL A 79 0.69 2.22 -7.47
CA VAL A 79 0.39 2.34 -6.04
C VAL A 79 -0.59 1.24 -5.61
N ARG A 80 -1.61 0.97 -6.42
CA ARG A 80 -2.56 -0.09 -6.12
C ARG A 80 -1.85 -1.45 -6.02
N ARG A 81 -0.97 -1.74 -6.96
CA ARG A 81 -0.19 -2.98 -6.92
C ARG A 81 0.67 -3.07 -5.67
N THR A 82 1.30 -1.97 -5.29
CA THR A 82 2.13 -1.93 -4.09
C THR A 82 1.31 -2.28 -2.86
N ILE A 83 0.14 -1.67 -2.71
CA ILE A 83 -0.73 -1.94 -1.57
C ILE A 83 -1.14 -3.41 -1.53
N LEU A 84 -1.62 -3.94 -2.65
CA LEU A 84 -2.07 -5.32 -2.71
C LEU A 84 -0.94 -6.31 -2.51
N HIS A 85 0.24 -5.98 -3.01
CA HIS A 85 1.41 -6.82 -2.84
C HIS A 85 1.82 -6.91 -1.38
N GLU A 86 1.84 -5.77 -0.68
CA GLU A 86 2.18 -5.74 0.74
C GLU A 86 1.14 -6.47 1.59
N VAL A 87 -0.13 -6.27 1.30
CA VAL A 87 -1.21 -6.98 1.97
C VAL A 87 -1.08 -8.49 1.72
N GLY A 88 -0.83 -8.86 0.47
CA GLY A 88 -0.67 -10.25 0.09
C GLY A 88 0.46 -10.93 0.86
N HIS A 89 1.61 -10.29 0.93
CA HIS A 89 2.75 -10.82 1.66
C HIS A 89 2.46 -10.98 3.14
N HIS A 90 1.85 -9.95 3.73
CA HIS A 90 1.58 -9.95 5.16
C HIS A 90 0.59 -11.05 5.57
N PHE A 91 -0.41 -11.31 4.74
CA PHE A 91 -1.43 -12.32 5.03
C PHE A 91 -1.18 -13.65 4.33
N GLY A 92 -0.01 -13.83 3.73
CA GLY A 92 0.36 -15.11 3.12
C GLY A 92 -0.40 -15.47 1.86
N MET A 93 -0.88 -14.48 1.12
CA MET A 93 -1.60 -14.73 -0.13
C MET A 93 -0.65 -15.11 -1.25
N GLU A 94 -1.11 -16.00 -2.13
CA GLU A 94 -0.36 -16.35 -3.34
C GLU A 94 -0.60 -15.28 -4.40
N GLU A 95 0.32 -15.16 -5.36
CA GLU A 95 0.17 -14.20 -6.45
C GLU A 95 -1.13 -14.38 -7.22
N GLU A 96 -1.57 -15.61 -7.39
CA GLU A 96 -2.81 -15.92 -8.09
C GLU A 96 -4.05 -15.44 -7.36
N ASP A 97 -3.93 -15.11 -6.07
CA ASP A 97 -5.03 -14.56 -5.28
C ASP A 97 -5.11 -13.05 -5.41
N LEU A 98 -4.14 -12.44 -6.08
CA LEU A 98 -4.07 -10.99 -6.23
C LEU A 98 -4.57 -10.58 -7.61
N PRO A 99 -5.32 -9.47 -7.71
CA PRO A 99 -5.99 -9.07 -8.96
C PRO A 99 -5.11 -8.26 -9.91
N TYR A 100 -3.83 -8.59 -9.99
CA TYR A 100 -2.97 -7.90 -10.94
C TYR A 100 -2.01 -8.84 -11.62
#